data_f99b992242face56e9b104e3f06eb4ec
#
_entry.id   f99b992242face56e9b104e3f06eb4ec
#
_cell.length_a   1.000
_cell.length_b   1.000
_cell.length_c   1.000
_cell.angle_alpha   90.00
_cell.angle_beta   90.00
_cell.angle_gamma   90.00
#
_symmetry.space_group_name_H-M   'P 1'
#
loop_
_entity.id
_entity.type
_entity.pdbx_description
1 polymer ?
#
loop_
_entity_poly.entity_id
_entity_poly.type
_entity_poly.pdbx_seq_one_letter_code
_entity_poly.pdbx_strand_id
1 'polypeptide(L)'
;MSDQHAPDTVGGLGHPVVITPSLDQLVATGITFRNAYCPYPMCTPSRAGFMTGRLTPEHGVWELGTPLRSDMPTWAHVLRRAGYATSISGRMHFVGHDRMHGFERRVCPDINEAMIPFTYGDWDKPQADDHVMLGAIREAGPVAEPTRAELFDEAVVQAAIEELTHLTSDEDGRPWALMTGLFLPHFPYAVSRKYYDMYEGTDIPMPRIPPHGRTYEDMVPLQLENNRKWLGLTTDGATEDEVMTARRSYYGMITRMDELTGKLLSHLQTLRGADRTYVVYLSDHGDNMGEHGFWSKLNFYEDSVRVPFIVVPPDQVHAGAQCEAPVSLIDWMSTFLDLTGQQAAFEGLP
;
A
#
# COMPACT_ATOMS: atom_id res chain seq x y z
N MET A 1 2.66 -5.87 -1.23
CA MET A 1 1.84 -4.74 -0.69
C MET A 1 2.51 -3.44 -1.08
N SER A 2 1.77 -2.53 -1.71
CA SER A 2 2.19 -1.14 -1.96
C SER A 2 1.76 -0.23 -0.79
N ASP A 3 2.24 1.00 -0.78
CA ASP A 3 1.80 2.04 0.15
C ASP A 3 1.07 3.14 -0.62
N GLN A 4 -0.17 3.44 -0.22
CA GLN A 4 -0.93 4.57 -0.76
C GLN A 4 -1.33 4.42 -2.24
N HIS A 5 -1.65 3.20 -2.71
CA HIS A 5 -2.09 2.97 -4.07
C HIS A 5 -3.61 3.17 -4.21
N ALA A 6 -4.01 4.17 -4.98
CA ALA A 6 -5.41 4.50 -5.22
C ALA A 6 -6.15 3.36 -5.94
N PRO A 7 -7.40 3.05 -5.58
CA PRO A 7 -8.09 1.80 -5.93
C PRO A 7 -8.27 1.59 -7.44
N ASP A 8 -8.54 2.64 -8.18
CA ASP A 8 -8.90 2.54 -9.60
C ASP A 8 -7.72 2.80 -10.55
N THR A 9 -6.49 2.95 -10.01
CA THR A 9 -5.29 3.25 -10.81
C THR A 9 -4.54 1.98 -11.23
N VAL A 10 -5.28 1.03 -11.81
CA VAL A 10 -4.77 -0.20 -12.43
C VAL A 10 -5.38 -0.34 -13.83
N GLY A 11 -4.54 -0.49 -14.86
CA GLY A 11 -4.97 -0.55 -16.26
C GLY A 11 -5.95 -1.68 -16.51
N GLY A 12 -5.67 -2.88 -16.03
CA GLY A 12 -6.54 -4.07 -16.13
C GLY A 12 -7.91 -3.93 -15.45
N LEU A 13 -8.09 -2.91 -14.60
CA LEU A 13 -9.36 -2.58 -13.98
C LEU A 13 -10.12 -1.45 -14.70
N GLY A 14 -9.61 -1.03 -15.84
CA GLY A 14 -10.27 -0.05 -16.71
C GLY A 14 -9.80 1.38 -16.54
N HIS A 15 -8.68 1.63 -15.84
CA HIS A 15 -8.11 2.97 -15.79
C HIS A 15 -7.63 3.38 -17.20
N PRO A 16 -8.06 4.55 -17.74
CA PRO A 16 -7.85 4.88 -19.15
C PRO A 16 -6.39 5.17 -19.52
N VAL A 17 -5.54 5.46 -18.56
CA VAL A 17 -4.22 6.05 -18.81
C VAL A 17 -3.07 5.29 -18.14
N VAL A 18 -3.27 4.78 -16.93
CA VAL A 18 -2.20 4.18 -16.13
C VAL A 18 -1.64 2.90 -16.78
N ILE A 19 -0.31 2.73 -16.73
CA ILE A 19 0.41 1.63 -17.37
C ILE A 19 0.88 0.66 -16.27
N THR A 20 0.21 -0.51 -16.18
CA THR A 20 0.45 -1.50 -15.12
C THR A 20 0.44 -2.94 -15.64
N PRO A 21 1.30 -3.29 -16.60
CA PRO A 21 1.24 -4.60 -17.27
C PRO A 21 1.38 -5.79 -16.31
N SER A 22 2.12 -5.66 -15.22
CA SER A 22 2.29 -6.74 -14.24
C SER A 22 1.04 -6.91 -13.37
N LEU A 23 0.43 -5.83 -12.90
CA LEU A 23 -0.84 -5.88 -12.18
C LEU A 23 -1.99 -6.31 -13.11
N ASP A 24 -1.98 -5.89 -14.38
CA ASP A 24 -2.95 -6.32 -15.38
C ASP A 24 -2.90 -7.84 -15.58
N GLN A 25 -1.70 -8.43 -15.54
CA GLN A 25 -1.54 -9.88 -15.56
C GLN A 25 -2.14 -10.53 -14.30
N LEU A 26 -1.92 -9.95 -13.11
CA LEU A 26 -2.54 -10.45 -11.87
C LEU A 26 -4.07 -10.37 -11.94
N VAL A 27 -4.63 -9.28 -12.49
CA VAL A 27 -6.07 -9.14 -12.72
C VAL A 27 -6.58 -10.22 -13.67
N ALA A 28 -5.86 -10.50 -14.74
CA ALA A 28 -6.26 -11.52 -15.74
C ALA A 28 -6.18 -12.96 -15.21
N THR A 29 -5.29 -13.25 -14.27
CA THR A 29 -5.04 -14.60 -13.75
C THR A 29 -5.63 -14.85 -12.36
N GLY A 30 -6.05 -13.81 -11.66
CA GLY A 30 -6.55 -13.88 -10.31
C GLY A 30 -8.01 -13.48 -10.14
N ILE A 31 -8.40 -13.32 -8.90
CA ILE A 31 -9.68 -12.78 -8.46
C ILE A 31 -9.45 -11.37 -7.95
N THR A 32 -10.15 -10.40 -8.51
CA THR A 32 -10.10 -9.00 -8.07
C THR A 32 -11.27 -8.66 -7.18
N PHE A 33 -11.02 -8.13 -6.00
CA PHE A 33 -12.04 -7.62 -5.07
C PHE A 33 -12.22 -6.12 -5.33
N ARG A 34 -13.32 -5.77 -6.00
CA ARG A 34 -13.59 -4.39 -6.43
C ARG A 34 -13.89 -3.44 -5.26
N ASN A 35 -14.44 -3.98 -4.19
CA ASN A 35 -14.86 -3.26 -3.00
C ASN A 35 -14.06 -3.73 -1.78
N ALA A 36 -12.71 -3.64 -1.88
CA ALA A 36 -11.81 -3.94 -0.77
C ALA A 36 -11.45 -2.65 -0.01
N TYR A 37 -11.57 -2.68 1.30
CA TYR A 37 -11.41 -1.51 2.16
C TYR A 37 -10.31 -1.70 3.19
N CYS A 38 -9.50 -0.67 3.38
CA CYS A 38 -8.59 -0.62 4.52
C CYS A 38 -9.39 -0.37 5.83
N PRO A 39 -8.98 -0.95 6.96
CA PRO A 39 -9.68 -0.74 8.23
C PRO A 39 -9.48 0.67 8.82
N TYR A 40 -8.50 1.39 8.33
CA TYR A 40 -8.14 2.74 8.74
C TYR A 40 -7.33 3.43 7.65
N PRO A 41 -7.67 4.65 7.20
CA PRO A 41 -6.96 5.32 6.10
C PRO A 41 -5.64 5.96 6.56
N MET A 42 -4.76 5.15 7.15
CA MET A 42 -3.42 5.53 7.63
C MET A 42 -2.54 4.29 7.71
N CYS A 43 -1.27 4.40 7.31
CA CYS A 43 -0.35 3.26 7.11
C CYS A 43 -0.26 2.34 8.34
N THR A 44 0.22 2.84 9.50
CA THR A 44 0.48 1.99 10.68
C THR A 44 -0.78 1.33 11.23
N PRO A 45 -1.91 2.04 11.46
CA PRO A 45 -3.16 1.41 11.88
C PRO A 45 -3.72 0.40 10.88
N SER A 46 -3.72 0.72 9.58
CA SER A 46 -4.21 -0.20 8.56
C SER A 46 -3.38 -1.48 8.51
N ARG A 47 -2.07 -1.35 8.52
CA ARG A 47 -1.13 -2.50 8.52
C ARG A 47 -1.25 -3.33 9.79
N ALA A 48 -1.48 -2.71 10.94
CA ALA A 48 -1.78 -3.42 12.18
C ALA A 48 -3.07 -4.23 12.07
N GLY A 49 -4.13 -3.66 11.50
CA GLY A 49 -5.38 -4.38 11.21
C GLY A 49 -5.19 -5.56 10.26
N PHE A 50 -4.48 -5.35 9.15
CA PHE A 50 -4.12 -6.40 8.19
C PHE A 50 -3.33 -7.56 8.85
N MET A 51 -2.38 -7.24 9.74
CA MET A 51 -1.56 -8.24 10.41
C MET A 51 -2.31 -9.03 11.47
N THR A 52 -3.25 -8.40 12.18
CA THR A 52 -3.92 -8.96 13.34
C THR A 52 -5.34 -9.48 13.09
N GLY A 53 -5.96 -9.08 11.97
CA GLY A 53 -7.38 -9.32 11.70
C GLY A 53 -8.31 -8.58 12.66
N ARG A 54 -7.85 -7.51 13.30
CA ARG A 54 -8.58 -6.76 14.34
C ARG A 54 -8.80 -5.30 13.94
N LEU A 55 -9.85 -4.72 14.45
CA LEU A 55 -10.12 -3.29 14.29
C LEU A 55 -9.22 -2.44 15.20
N THR A 56 -9.05 -1.19 14.86
CA THR A 56 -8.20 -0.23 15.60
C THR A 56 -8.48 -0.17 17.11
N PRO A 57 -9.73 -0.17 17.60
CA PRO A 57 -10.00 -0.21 19.04
C PRO A 57 -9.48 -1.47 19.75
N GLU A 58 -9.32 -2.57 19.02
CA GLU A 58 -8.89 -3.86 19.58
C GLU A 58 -7.36 -4.00 19.59
N HIS A 59 -6.68 -3.59 18.52
CA HIS A 59 -5.22 -3.64 18.46
C HIS A 59 -4.53 -2.40 19.04
N GLY A 60 -5.24 -1.30 19.28
CA GLY A 60 -4.78 -0.11 19.98
C GLY A 60 -3.81 0.78 19.22
N VAL A 61 -3.60 0.55 17.92
CA VAL A 61 -2.70 1.36 17.07
C VAL A 61 -3.53 2.43 16.38
N TRP A 62 -3.45 3.67 16.84
CA TRP A 62 -4.30 4.77 16.39
C TRP A 62 -3.62 5.74 15.42
N GLU A 63 -2.29 5.78 15.45
CA GLU A 63 -1.50 6.76 14.71
C GLU A 63 -0.15 6.16 14.24
N LEU A 64 0.59 6.90 13.41
CA LEU A 64 1.85 6.41 12.82
C LEU A 64 2.93 6.08 13.85
N GLY A 65 2.94 6.77 14.99
CA GLY A 65 3.92 6.58 16.06
C GLY A 65 3.55 5.52 17.10
N THR A 66 2.34 4.95 17.05
CA THR A 66 1.88 3.97 18.03
C THR A 66 2.40 2.57 17.67
N PRO A 67 3.20 1.93 18.53
CA PRO A 67 3.68 0.58 18.28
C PRO A 67 2.56 -0.45 18.45
N LEU A 68 2.52 -1.45 17.56
CA LEU A 68 1.76 -2.65 17.81
C LEU A 68 2.39 -3.41 18.99
N ARG A 69 1.58 -3.88 19.92
CA ARG A 69 2.07 -4.66 21.08
C ARG A 69 2.73 -5.96 20.60
N SER A 70 3.88 -6.30 21.17
CA SER A 70 4.64 -7.51 20.79
C SER A 70 3.92 -8.83 21.17
N ASP A 71 2.98 -8.78 22.12
CA ASP A 71 2.15 -9.91 22.51
C ASP A 71 0.87 -10.07 21.66
N MET A 72 0.63 -9.14 20.72
CA MET A 72 -0.51 -9.22 19.81
C MET A 72 -0.26 -10.26 18.73
N PRO A 73 -1.09 -11.32 18.64
CA PRO A 73 -0.96 -12.32 17.60
C PRO A 73 -1.17 -11.71 16.20
N THR A 74 -0.31 -12.12 15.26
CA THR A 74 -0.42 -11.80 13.84
C THR A 74 -0.49 -13.08 13.02
N TRP A 75 -0.92 -12.98 11.76
CA TRP A 75 -0.90 -14.13 10.86
C TRP A 75 0.51 -14.73 10.70
N ALA A 76 1.57 -13.92 10.78
CA ALA A 76 2.95 -14.41 10.72
C ALA A 76 3.29 -15.31 11.93
N HIS A 77 2.82 -14.96 13.14
CA HIS A 77 2.98 -15.83 14.32
C HIS A 77 2.27 -17.16 14.13
N VAL A 78 1.06 -17.16 13.59
CA VAL A 78 0.28 -18.39 13.37
C VAL A 78 0.98 -19.29 12.36
N LEU A 79 1.41 -18.74 11.23
CA LEU A 79 2.13 -19.53 10.22
C LEU A 79 3.43 -20.09 10.74
N ARG A 80 4.21 -19.28 11.45
CA ARG A 80 5.44 -19.75 12.07
C ARG A 80 5.19 -20.92 13.03
N ARG A 81 4.15 -20.82 13.86
CA ARG A 81 3.72 -21.91 14.74
C ARG A 81 3.30 -23.16 13.96
N ALA A 82 2.74 -22.99 12.78
CA ALA A 82 2.38 -24.07 11.86
C ALA A 82 3.57 -24.65 11.07
N GLY A 83 4.79 -24.17 11.31
CA GLY A 83 6.00 -24.67 10.69
C GLY A 83 6.39 -23.96 9.38
N TYR A 84 5.71 -22.86 9.01
CA TYR A 84 6.11 -22.07 7.86
C TYR A 84 7.39 -21.27 8.13
N ALA A 85 8.24 -21.18 7.13
CA ALA A 85 9.29 -20.16 7.08
C ALA A 85 8.64 -18.82 6.74
N THR A 86 8.80 -17.81 7.60
CA THR A 86 8.14 -16.51 7.41
C THR A 86 9.16 -15.40 7.27
N SER A 87 9.11 -14.69 6.15
CA SER A 87 10.07 -13.63 5.82
C SER A 87 9.37 -12.34 5.43
N ILE A 88 10.04 -11.21 5.69
CA ILE A 88 9.59 -9.89 5.32
C ILE A 88 10.71 -9.11 4.64
N SER A 89 10.39 -8.43 3.56
CA SER A 89 11.26 -7.49 2.86
C SER A 89 10.60 -6.13 2.80
N GLY A 90 11.27 -5.09 3.31
CA GLY A 90 10.86 -3.70 3.17
C GLY A 90 9.76 -3.23 4.15
N ARG A 91 8.86 -2.41 3.61
CA ARG A 91 7.94 -1.59 4.37
C ARG A 91 6.77 -2.35 4.99
N MET A 92 6.70 -2.36 6.30
CA MET A 92 5.52 -2.74 7.08
C MET A 92 5.14 -1.70 8.14
N HIS A 93 5.95 -0.67 8.25
CA HIS A 93 5.74 0.43 9.18
C HIS A 93 5.59 -0.04 10.64
N PHE A 94 6.31 -1.11 10.99
CA PHE A 94 6.39 -1.53 12.38
C PHE A 94 7.22 -0.52 13.17
N VAL A 95 6.62 0.12 14.16
CA VAL A 95 7.26 1.06 15.07
C VAL A 95 7.54 0.39 16.42
N GLY A 96 8.41 0.98 17.24
CA GLY A 96 8.80 0.39 18.52
C GLY A 96 9.97 -0.59 18.40
N HIS A 97 10.17 -1.40 19.42
CA HIS A 97 11.31 -2.33 19.51
C HIS A 97 11.11 -3.61 18.71
N ASP A 98 9.87 -4.11 18.65
CA ASP A 98 9.55 -5.28 17.84
C ASP A 98 9.38 -4.86 16.39
N ARG A 99 10.27 -5.32 15.54
CA ARG A 99 10.25 -5.08 14.08
C ARG A 99 9.85 -6.33 13.31
N MET A 100 9.60 -7.42 14.02
CA MET A 100 9.37 -8.73 13.41
C MET A 100 7.90 -9.14 13.46
N HIS A 101 7.20 -8.92 14.54
CA HIS A 101 5.80 -9.28 14.73
C HIS A 101 5.41 -10.64 14.14
N GLY A 102 6.24 -11.67 14.46
CA GLY A 102 6.01 -13.06 14.04
C GLY A 102 6.84 -13.53 12.84
N PHE A 103 7.39 -12.63 12.03
CA PHE A 103 8.32 -13.05 10.98
C PHE A 103 9.62 -13.60 11.57
N GLU A 104 10.16 -14.65 10.97
CA GLU A 104 11.45 -15.23 11.36
C GLU A 104 12.62 -14.40 10.81
N ARG A 105 12.47 -13.86 9.62
CA ARG A 105 13.53 -13.12 8.92
C ARG A 105 13.02 -11.81 8.37
N ARG A 106 13.83 -10.76 8.52
CA ARG A 106 13.68 -9.50 7.79
C ARG A 106 14.89 -9.32 6.89
N VAL A 107 14.66 -9.41 5.57
CA VAL A 107 15.75 -9.43 4.59
C VAL A 107 16.10 -8.04 4.04
N CYS A 108 15.15 -7.13 4.06
CA CYS A 108 15.38 -5.70 3.82
C CYS A 108 14.73 -4.89 4.95
N PRO A 109 15.43 -3.91 5.54
CA PRO A 109 14.84 -3.04 6.57
C PRO A 109 13.71 -2.18 6.02
N ASP A 110 12.90 -1.61 6.92
CA ASP A 110 11.87 -0.63 6.55
C ASP A 110 12.52 0.72 6.22
N ILE A 111 11.93 1.47 5.29
CA ILE A 111 12.40 2.82 4.94
C ILE A 111 12.40 3.76 6.16
N ASN A 112 11.49 3.56 7.10
CA ASN A 112 11.39 4.36 8.31
C ASN A 112 12.51 4.11 9.32
N GLU A 113 13.22 2.99 9.24
CA GLU A 113 14.42 2.73 10.07
C GLU A 113 15.59 3.65 9.68
N ALA A 114 15.58 4.09 8.43
CA ALA A 114 16.56 5.01 7.88
C ALA A 114 16.09 6.49 7.92
N MET A 115 14.84 6.74 8.29
CA MET A 115 14.29 8.07 8.50
C MET A 115 14.32 8.39 9.99
N ILE A 116 14.75 9.63 10.32
CA ILE A 116 14.57 10.21 11.64
C ILE A 116 13.08 10.10 12.00
N PRO A 117 12.75 9.66 13.24
CA PRO A 117 11.35 9.59 13.65
C PRO A 117 10.63 10.87 13.25
N PHE A 118 9.45 10.73 12.67
CA PHE A 118 8.54 11.85 12.52
C PHE A 118 8.29 12.37 13.93
N THR A 119 9.03 13.39 14.33
CA THR A 119 8.63 14.20 15.46
C THR A 119 7.41 14.94 14.96
N TYR A 120 6.23 14.52 15.40
CA TYR A 120 5.05 15.36 15.32
C TYR A 120 5.46 16.72 15.84
N GLY A 121 5.33 17.75 15.00
CA GLY A 121 5.63 19.11 15.39
C GLY A 121 4.84 19.46 16.66
N ASP A 122 5.36 20.39 17.39
CA ASP A 122 4.76 20.95 18.58
C ASP A 122 3.28 21.30 18.31
N TRP A 123 2.35 20.49 18.81
CA TRP A 123 0.91 20.65 18.58
C TRP A 123 0.36 21.99 19.06
N ASP A 124 1.12 22.67 19.91
CA ASP A 124 0.78 23.99 20.44
C ASP A 124 1.17 25.15 19.51
N LYS A 125 1.89 24.86 18.42
CA LYS A 125 2.20 25.87 17.40
C LYS A 125 1.27 25.70 16.22
N PRO A 126 0.51 26.74 15.81
CA PRO A 126 -0.12 26.74 14.50
C PRO A 126 0.99 26.43 13.50
N GLN A 127 0.82 25.35 12.75
CA GLN A 127 1.74 25.04 11.65
C GLN A 127 1.79 26.29 10.76
N ALA A 128 3.01 26.76 10.49
CA ALA A 128 3.20 27.87 9.56
C ALA A 128 2.42 27.61 8.27
N ASP A 129 2.04 28.67 7.58
CA ASP A 129 1.16 28.72 6.41
C ASP A 129 1.52 27.76 5.24
N ASP A 130 2.55 26.94 5.37
CA ASP A 130 2.95 25.94 4.39
C ASP A 130 2.26 24.60 4.67
N HIS A 131 1.13 24.40 4.03
CA HIS A 131 0.45 23.11 3.96
C HIS A 131 1.39 22.05 3.39
N VAL A 132 1.67 20.98 4.17
CA VAL A 132 2.62 19.91 3.81
C VAL A 132 2.30 19.32 2.43
N MET A 133 1.02 19.15 2.10
CA MET A 133 0.61 18.61 0.81
C MET A 133 0.73 19.63 -0.32
N LEU A 134 0.51 20.91 -0.06
CA LEU A 134 0.72 21.95 -1.06
C LEU A 134 2.20 22.01 -1.47
N GLY A 135 3.13 21.87 -0.51
CA GLY A 135 4.55 21.70 -0.80
C GLY A 135 4.82 20.46 -1.66
N ALA A 136 4.27 19.31 -1.29
CA ALA A 136 4.43 18.06 -2.04
C ALA A 136 3.85 18.13 -3.46
N ILE A 137 2.77 18.89 -3.69
CA ILE A 137 2.18 19.11 -4.99
C ILE A 137 3.08 20.04 -5.84
N ARG A 138 3.57 21.13 -5.26
CA ARG A 138 4.43 22.11 -5.94
C ARG A 138 5.81 21.56 -6.28
N GLU A 139 6.33 20.66 -5.45
CA GLU A 139 7.59 19.98 -5.67
C GLU A 139 7.46 18.70 -6.52
N ALA A 140 6.22 18.37 -6.93
CA ALA A 140 5.96 17.21 -7.77
C ALA A 140 6.61 17.35 -9.14
N GLY A 141 6.97 16.22 -9.73
CA GLY A 141 7.48 16.22 -11.11
C GLY A 141 8.61 15.22 -11.34
N PRO A 142 9.19 15.29 -12.54
CA PRO A 142 10.28 14.40 -12.91
C PRO A 142 11.59 14.82 -12.27
N VAL A 143 12.34 13.84 -11.83
CA VAL A 143 13.72 14.01 -11.35
C VAL A 143 14.72 13.32 -12.30
N ALA A 144 15.97 13.85 -12.36
CA ALA A 144 17.00 13.30 -13.22
C ALA A 144 17.50 11.92 -12.76
N GLU A 145 17.69 11.78 -11.46
CA GLU A 145 18.15 10.56 -10.82
C GLU A 145 17.00 9.84 -10.12
N PRO A 146 17.08 8.52 -9.92
CA PRO A 146 16.07 7.79 -9.17
C PRO A 146 15.86 8.37 -7.77
N THR A 147 14.61 8.51 -7.38
CA THR A 147 14.24 8.96 -6.04
C THR A 147 14.68 7.97 -4.97
N ARG A 148 14.75 8.43 -3.73
CA ARG A 148 15.02 7.54 -2.59
C ARG A 148 13.97 6.43 -2.47
N ALA A 149 12.72 6.70 -2.81
CA ALA A 149 11.64 5.72 -2.83
C ALA A 149 11.88 4.64 -3.90
N GLU A 150 12.27 5.03 -5.11
CA GLU A 150 12.58 4.09 -6.19
C GLU A 150 13.78 3.20 -5.85
N LEU A 151 14.85 3.77 -5.28
CA LEU A 151 16.03 3.02 -4.85
C LEU A 151 15.71 2.06 -3.69
N PHE A 152 14.88 2.51 -2.75
CA PHE A 152 14.44 1.67 -1.65
C PHE A 152 13.64 0.48 -2.17
N ASP A 153 12.64 0.70 -3.00
CA ASP A 153 11.79 -0.37 -3.53
C ASP A 153 12.58 -1.34 -4.43
N GLU A 154 13.59 -0.84 -5.15
CA GLU A 154 14.50 -1.73 -5.89
C GLU A 154 15.29 -2.64 -4.97
N ALA A 155 15.83 -2.11 -3.87
CA ALA A 155 16.54 -2.90 -2.87
C ALA A 155 15.60 -3.92 -2.18
N VAL A 156 14.36 -3.52 -1.88
CA VAL A 156 13.33 -4.41 -1.32
C VAL A 156 13.04 -5.59 -2.25
N VAL A 157 12.84 -5.31 -3.53
CA VAL A 157 12.54 -6.36 -4.52
C VAL A 157 13.75 -7.26 -4.75
N GLN A 158 14.95 -6.71 -4.82
CA GLN A 158 16.18 -7.52 -4.96
C GLN A 158 16.35 -8.47 -3.76
N ALA A 159 16.20 -7.99 -2.54
CA ALA A 159 16.26 -8.82 -1.34
C ALA A 159 15.14 -9.87 -1.30
N ALA A 160 13.93 -9.53 -1.76
CA ALA A 160 12.82 -10.47 -1.87
C ALA A 160 13.09 -11.58 -2.90
N ILE A 161 13.73 -11.28 -4.02
CA ILE A 161 14.14 -12.24 -5.05
C ILE A 161 15.16 -13.23 -4.47
N GLU A 162 16.16 -12.75 -3.76
CA GLU A 162 17.17 -13.58 -3.10
C GLU A 162 16.54 -14.46 -2.04
N GLU A 163 15.61 -13.92 -1.25
CA GLU A 163 14.88 -14.67 -0.23
C GLU A 163 13.95 -15.74 -0.83
N LEU A 164 13.24 -15.45 -1.92
CA LEU A 164 12.45 -16.46 -2.63
C LEU A 164 13.31 -17.64 -3.09
N THR A 165 14.50 -17.35 -3.63
CA THR A 165 15.45 -18.40 -4.03
C THR A 165 15.86 -19.26 -2.83
N HIS A 166 16.12 -18.63 -1.68
CA HIS A 166 16.45 -19.33 -0.44
C HIS A 166 15.27 -20.18 0.08
N LEU A 167 14.08 -19.60 0.16
CA LEU A 167 12.86 -20.28 0.67
C LEU A 167 12.41 -21.47 -0.19
N THR A 168 12.70 -21.43 -1.48
CA THR A 168 12.35 -22.49 -2.42
C THR A 168 13.46 -23.52 -2.63
N SER A 169 14.64 -23.30 -2.05
CA SER A 169 15.71 -24.31 -2.02
C SER A 169 15.25 -25.53 -1.18
N ASP A 170 15.69 -26.73 -1.56
CA ASP A 170 15.27 -27.98 -0.89
C ASP A 170 15.85 -28.15 0.54
N GLU A 171 16.62 -27.19 1.04
CA GLU A 171 17.35 -27.36 2.30
C GLU A 171 16.45 -27.49 3.52
N ASP A 172 15.32 -26.76 3.58
CA ASP A 172 14.40 -26.79 4.71
C ASP A 172 13.10 -27.58 4.45
N GLY A 173 12.65 -27.66 3.19
CA GLY A 173 11.40 -28.33 2.79
C GLY A 173 10.14 -27.77 3.43
N ARG A 174 10.23 -26.68 4.18
CA ARG A 174 9.10 -26.04 4.86
C ARG A 174 8.23 -25.25 3.90
N PRO A 175 6.91 -25.20 4.09
CA PRO A 175 6.10 -24.19 3.44
C PRO A 175 6.56 -22.80 3.89
N TRP A 176 6.33 -21.79 3.05
CA TRP A 176 6.84 -20.46 3.31
C TRP A 176 5.81 -19.37 3.05
N ALA A 177 6.03 -18.21 3.64
CA ALA A 177 5.32 -16.97 3.37
C ALA A 177 6.31 -15.79 3.33
N LEU A 178 6.28 -15.05 2.24
CA LEU A 178 7.08 -13.83 2.06
C LEU A 178 6.16 -12.63 1.93
N MET A 179 6.36 -11.64 2.80
CA MET A 179 5.75 -10.33 2.73
C MET A 179 6.73 -9.35 2.10
N THR A 180 6.36 -8.75 0.98
CA THR A 180 7.15 -7.70 0.32
C THR A 180 6.39 -6.38 0.41
N GLY A 181 6.94 -5.42 1.12
CA GLY A 181 6.35 -4.10 1.34
C GLY A 181 7.08 -3.01 0.55
N LEU A 182 6.41 -2.45 -0.47
CA LEU A 182 6.90 -1.36 -1.28
C LEU A 182 6.46 -0.01 -0.71
N PHE A 183 7.25 1.03 -0.94
CA PHE A 183 6.93 2.40 -0.56
C PHE A 183 6.11 3.12 -1.63
N LEU A 184 6.41 2.88 -2.91
CA LEU A 184 5.66 3.47 -4.00
C LEU A 184 4.20 2.97 -4.01
N PRO A 185 3.25 3.84 -4.43
CA PRO A 185 3.37 5.22 -4.89
C PRO A 185 3.17 6.30 -3.81
N HIS A 186 3.55 6.07 -2.56
CA HIS A 186 3.44 7.06 -1.47
C HIS A 186 4.19 8.35 -1.82
N PHE A 187 3.59 9.53 -1.54
CA PHE A 187 4.27 10.81 -1.73
C PHE A 187 5.64 10.90 -1.01
N PRO A 188 6.55 11.81 -1.43
CA PRO A 188 6.44 12.93 -2.37
C PRO A 188 6.18 12.47 -3.80
N TYR A 189 5.35 13.26 -4.55
CA TYR A 189 4.97 12.95 -5.93
C TYR A 189 6.10 13.27 -6.91
N ALA A 190 7.18 12.55 -6.79
CA ALA A 190 8.37 12.69 -7.64
C ALA A 190 8.82 11.31 -8.14
N VAL A 191 9.20 11.24 -9.39
CA VAL A 191 9.64 9.99 -10.04
C VAL A 191 10.70 10.28 -11.09
N SER A 192 11.55 9.29 -11.38
CA SER A 192 12.53 9.39 -12.46
C SER A 192 11.87 9.79 -13.77
N ARG A 193 12.54 10.68 -14.52
CA ARG A 193 12.09 11.19 -15.82
C ARG A 193 11.58 10.09 -16.76
N LYS A 194 12.27 8.94 -16.78
CA LYS A 194 11.85 7.74 -17.55
C LYS A 194 10.35 7.42 -17.38
N TYR A 195 9.85 7.40 -16.17
CA TYR A 195 8.46 7.02 -15.89
C TYR A 195 7.49 8.18 -16.02
N TYR A 196 7.94 9.39 -15.70
CA TYR A 196 7.16 10.59 -15.89
C TYR A 196 6.85 10.85 -17.37
N ASP A 197 7.88 10.74 -18.25
CA ASP A 197 7.77 11.01 -19.69
C ASP A 197 6.90 9.97 -20.43
N MET A 198 6.66 8.77 -19.83
CA MET A 198 5.70 7.80 -20.38
C MET A 198 4.26 8.34 -20.46
N TYR A 199 3.96 9.39 -19.72
CA TYR A 199 2.66 10.05 -19.68
C TYR A 199 2.67 11.44 -20.38
N GLU A 200 3.73 11.77 -21.10
CA GLU A 200 3.78 13.00 -21.88
C GLU A 200 2.76 12.95 -23.03
N GLY A 201 1.99 14.03 -23.19
CA GLY A 201 0.94 14.10 -24.21
C GLY A 201 -0.31 13.23 -23.93
N THR A 202 -0.36 12.56 -22.78
CA THR A 202 -1.54 11.78 -22.39
C THR A 202 -2.57 12.69 -21.72
N ASP A 203 -3.84 12.48 -22.06
CA ASP A 203 -4.97 13.19 -21.45
C ASP A 203 -5.26 12.58 -20.05
N ILE A 204 -4.56 13.11 -19.04
CA ILE A 204 -4.74 12.69 -17.65
C ILE A 204 -6.03 13.33 -17.13
N PRO A 205 -6.96 12.55 -16.57
CA PRO A 205 -8.20 13.11 -16.04
C PRO A 205 -7.95 14.12 -14.90
N MET A 206 -8.61 15.25 -14.95
CA MET A 206 -8.65 16.19 -13.82
C MET A 206 -9.41 15.55 -12.64
N PRO A 207 -9.04 15.89 -11.39
CA PRO A 207 -9.79 15.43 -10.22
C PRO A 207 -11.24 15.91 -10.25
N ARG A 208 -12.14 15.09 -9.77
CA ARG A 208 -13.55 15.45 -9.60
C ARG A 208 -13.68 16.36 -8.39
N ILE A 209 -13.67 17.65 -8.63
CA ILE A 209 -13.92 18.66 -7.60
C ILE A 209 -15.41 19.01 -7.65
N PRO A 210 -16.11 19.12 -6.52
CA PRO A 210 -17.52 19.53 -6.50
C PRO A 210 -17.71 20.85 -7.25
N PRO A 211 -18.79 21.00 -8.05
CA PRO A 211 -19.04 22.22 -8.81
C PRO A 211 -19.05 23.45 -7.91
N HIS A 212 -18.42 24.54 -8.39
CA HIS A 212 -18.46 25.84 -7.74
C HIS A 212 -19.90 26.22 -7.39
N GLY A 213 -20.16 26.57 -6.13
CA GLY A 213 -21.48 27.00 -5.64
C GLY A 213 -22.13 26.08 -4.59
N ARG A 214 -21.58 24.87 -4.36
CA ARG A 214 -21.77 24.20 -3.06
C ARG A 214 -20.57 24.59 -2.22
N THR A 215 -20.84 25.29 -1.12
CA THR A 215 -19.77 25.55 -0.18
C THR A 215 -19.30 24.22 0.37
N TYR A 216 -18.04 24.06 0.57
CA TYR A 216 -17.45 22.89 1.22
C TYR A 216 -18.15 22.59 2.56
N GLU A 217 -18.61 23.63 3.22
CA GLU A 217 -19.42 23.63 4.44
C GLU A 217 -20.70 22.81 4.33
N ASP A 218 -21.31 22.75 3.14
CA ASP A 218 -22.56 21.99 2.91
C ASP A 218 -22.30 20.48 2.69
N MET A 219 -21.06 20.08 2.43
CA MET A 219 -20.72 18.72 1.98
C MET A 219 -19.75 17.98 2.88
N VAL A 220 -19.04 18.70 3.75
CA VAL A 220 -17.93 18.14 4.52
C VAL A 220 -18.21 18.27 6.00
N PRO A 221 -18.28 17.15 6.75
CA PRO A 221 -18.35 17.22 8.19
C PRO A 221 -17.22 18.10 8.76
N LEU A 222 -17.50 18.86 9.80
CA LEU A 222 -16.54 19.75 10.47
C LEU A 222 -15.17 19.12 10.74
N GLN A 223 -15.13 17.82 10.91
CA GLN A 223 -13.90 17.04 11.12
C GLN A 223 -13.03 16.95 9.86
N LEU A 224 -13.65 16.86 8.68
CA LEU A 224 -12.89 16.89 7.40
C LEU A 224 -12.38 18.30 7.11
N GLU A 225 -13.14 19.32 7.44
CA GLU A 225 -12.70 20.72 7.37
C GLU A 225 -11.49 20.98 8.30
N ASN A 226 -11.49 20.38 9.49
CA ASN A 226 -10.36 20.46 10.41
C ASN A 226 -9.14 19.71 9.85
N ASN A 227 -9.31 18.50 9.32
CA ASN A 227 -8.23 17.75 8.66
C ASN A 227 -7.67 18.54 7.47
N ARG A 228 -8.52 19.18 6.72
CA ARG A 228 -8.14 20.05 5.62
C ARG A 228 -7.25 21.21 6.09
N LYS A 229 -7.67 21.92 7.11
CA LYS A 229 -6.95 23.11 7.65
C LYS A 229 -5.67 22.74 8.42
N TRP A 230 -5.74 21.67 9.23
CA TRP A 230 -4.65 21.30 10.13
C TRP A 230 -3.56 20.45 9.47
N LEU A 231 -3.94 19.58 8.55
CA LEU A 231 -3.00 18.66 7.89
C LEU A 231 -2.60 19.13 6.49
N GLY A 232 -3.20 20.22 6.00
CA GLY A 232 -2.89 20.75 4.68
C GLY A 232 -3.12 19.77 3.53
N LEU A 233 -4.12 18.87 3.66
CA LEU A 233 -4.41 17.81 2.69
C LEU A 233 -5.29 18.29 1.53
N THR A 234 -5.15 19.54 1.08
CA THR A 234 -6.02 20.12 0.08
C THR A 234 -5.28 20.60 -1.15
N THR A 235 -6.02 20.80 -2.25
CA THR A 235 -5.54 21.48 -3.46
C THR A 235 -5.54 23.00 -3.35
N ASP A 236 -6.01 23.57 -2.24
CA ASP A 236 -6.13 25.01 -2.08
C ASP A 236 -4.79 25.70 -2.30
N GLY A 237 -4.75 26.64 -3.25
CA GLY A 237 -3.54 27.36 -3.62
C GLY A 237 -2.63 26.65 -4.62
N ALA A 238 -2.95 25.43 -5.07
CA ALA A 238 -2.29 24.80 -6.20
C ALA A 238 -2.93 25.23 -7.51
N THR A 239 -2.13 25.41 -8.54
CA THR A 239 -2.60 25.62 -9.92
C THR A 239 -3.02 24.29 -10.56
N GLU A 240 -3.83 24.36 -11.63
CA GLU A 240 -4.19 23.17 -12.41
C GLU A 240 -2.94 22.45 -12.95
N ASP A 241 -1.94 23.18 -13.41
CA ASP A 241 -0.69 22.61 -13.91
C ASP A 241 0.10 21.88 -12.81
N GLU A 242 0.15 22.41 -11.58
CA GLU A 242 0.77 21.75 -10.43
C GLU A 242 0.02 20.47 -10.07
N VAL A 243 -1.31 20.49 -10.03
CA VAL A 243 -2.16 19.33 -9.80
C VAL A 243 -1.93 18.25 -10.85
N MET A 244 -1.91 18.62 -12.13
CA MET A 244 -1.70 17.69 -13.23
C MET A 244 -0.28 17.11 -13.23
N THR A 245 0.72 17.90 -12.86
CA THR A 245 2.10 17.46 -12.71
C THR A 245 2.21 16.42 -11.59
N ALA A 246 1.55 16.65 -10.45
CA ALA A 246 1.53 15.70 -9.34
C ALA A 246 0.82 14.39 -9.72
N ARG A 247 -0.33 14.44 -10.40
CA ARG A 247 -1.04 13.25 -10.90
C ARG A 247 -0.21 12.46 -11.91
N ARG A 248 0.45 13.15 -12.84
CA ARG A 248 1.37 12.50 -13.79
C ARG A 248 2.51 11.80 -13.09
N SER A 249 3.12 12.46 -12.11
CA SER A 249 4.18 11.84 -11.30
C SER A 249 3.68 10.61 -10.57
N TYR A 250 2.49 10.67 -9.96
CA TYR A 250 1.89 9.55 -9.27
C TYR A 250 1.65 8.34 -10.20
N TYR A 251 1.17 8.55 -11.43
CA TYR A 251 1.04 7.48 -12.42
C TYR A 251 2.41 6.89 -12.82
N GLY A 252 3.42 7.75 -12.97
CA GLY A 252 4.80 7.30 -13.18
C GLY A 252 5.33 6.44 -12.02
N MET A 253 5.03 6.83 -10.77
CA MET A 253 5.38 6.06 -9.57
C MET A 253 4.68 4.69 -9.55
N ILE A 254 3.41 4.63 -9.94
CA ILE A 254 2.68 3.34 -10.08
C ILE A 254 3.33 2.46 -11.16
N THR A 255 3.68 3.02 -12.31
CA THR A 255 4.35 2.26 -13.38
C THR A 255 5.70 1.73 -12.91
N ARG A 256 6.47 2.51 -12.15
CA ARG A 256 7.74 2.04 -11.55
C ARG A 256 7.51 0.90 -10.55
N MET A 257 6.52 1.03 -9.70
CA MET A 257 6.13 0.00 -8.73
C MET A 257 5.66 -1.28 -9.44
N ASP A 258 4.90 -1.15 -10.51
CA ASP A 258 4.46 -2.27 -11.35
C ASP A 258 5.63 -3.00 -12.02
N GLU A 259 6.61 -2.25 -12.56
CA GLU A 259 7.83 -2.85 -13.14
C GLU A 259 8.59 -3.67 -12.09
N LEU A 260 8.72 -3.17 -10.87
CA LEU A 260 9.36 -3.88 -9.75
C LEU A 260 8.58 -5.11 -9.31
N THR A 261 7.26 -5.00 -9.25
CA THR A 261 6.36 -6.13 -8.99
C THR A 261 6.53 -7.21 -10.06
N GLY A 262 6.61 -6.81 -11.32
CA GLY A 262 6.86 -7.72 -12.44
C GLY A 262 8.19 -8.46 -12.36
N LYS A 263 9.26 -7.81 -11.92
CA LYS A 263 10.57 -8.46 -11.68
C LYS A 263 10.45 -9.57 -10.64
N LEU A 264 9.77 -9.31 -9.51
CA LEU A 264 9.56 -10.29 -8.46
C LEU A 264 8.71 -11.47 -8.93
N LEU A 265 7.60 -11.20 -9.62
CA LEU A 265 6.71 -12.23 -10.15
C LEU A 265 7.38 -13.09 -11.22
N SER A 266 8.14 -12.48 -12.12
CA SER A 266 8.88 -13.19 -13.16
C SER A 266 9.94 -14.12 -12.54
N HIS A 267 10.60 -13.71 -11.47
CA HIS A 267 11.52 -14.57 -10.75
C HIS A 267 10.79 -15.74 -10.06
N LEU A 268 9.69 -15.47 -9.35
CA LEU A 268 8.88 -16.51 -8.72
C LEU A 268 8.49 -17.61 -9.71
N GLN A 269 8.11 -17.24 -10.94
CA GLN A 269 7.71 -18.20 -11.97
C GLN A 269 8.85 -19.16 -12.40
N THR A 270 10.11 -18.81 -12.16
CA THR A 270 11.26 -19.68 -12.45
C THR A 270 11.55 -20.67 -11.33
N LEU A 271 10.93 -20.51 -10.17
CA LEU A 271 11.26 -21.28 -8.98
C LEU A 271 10.34 -22.51 -8.82
N ARG A 272 10.87 -23.51 -8.13
CA ARG A 272 10.11 -24.71 -7.77
C ARG A 272 8.96 -24.35 -6.84
N GLY A 273 7.76 -24.81 -7.15
CA GLY A 273 6.56 -24.57 -6.33
C GLY A 273 5.82 -23.26 -6.67
N ALA A 274 6.24 -22.54 -7.71
CA ALA A 274 5.49 -21.38 -8.20
C ALA A 274 4.02 -21.75 -8.50
N ASP A 275 3.79 -22.94 -9.06
CA ASP A 275 2.48 -23.53 -9.37
C ASP A 275 1.64 -23.91 -8.13
N ARG A 276 2.20 -23.78 -6.92
CA ARG A 276 1.54 -24.03 -5.63
C ARG A 276 1.55 -22.83 -4.72
N THR A 277 1.86 -21.65 -5.27
CA THR A 277 2.01 -20.41 -4.51
C THR A 277 0.82 -19.49 -4.75
N TYR A 278 0.19 -19.05 -3.67
CA TYR A 278 -0.74 -17.91 -3.71
C TYR A 278 0.03 -16.61 -3.89
N VAL A 279 -0.38 -15.79 -4.83
CA VAL A 279 0.13 -14.42 -4.98
C VAL A 279 -0.96 -13.44 -4.58
N VAL A 280 -0.63 -12.50 -3.71
CA VAL A 280 -1.58 -11.50 -3.23
C VAL A 280 -0.99 -10.11 -3.42
N TYR A 281 -1.72 -9.27 -4.15
CA TYR A 281 -1.41 -7.85 -4.28
C TYR A 281 -2.47 -7.01 -3.59
N LEU A 282 -2.04 -6.06 -2.76
CA LEU A 282 -2.91 -5.11 -2.10
C LEU A 282 -2.15 -3.82 -1.72
N SER A 283 -2.88 -2.74 -1.42
CA SER A 283 -2.36 -1.54 -0.77
C SER A 283 -2.87 -1.44 0.67
N ASP A 284 -2.16 -0.71 1.51
CA ASP A 284 -2.58 -0.46 2.89
C ASP A 284 -3.71 0.58 3.02
N HIS A 285 -3.77 1.55 2.13
CA HIS A 285 -4.83 2.54 1.94
C HIS A 285 -4.70 3.16 0.55
N GLY A 286 -5.65 3.99 0.15
CA GLY A 286 -5.63 4.71 -1.11
C GLY A 286 -4.96 6.09 -1.03
N ASP A 287 -5.17 6.88 -2.08
CA ASP A 287 -4.79 8.29 -2.21
C ASP A 287 -5.91 9.05 -2.92
N ASN A 288 -6.28 10.20 -2.39
CA ASN A 288 -7.31 11.05 -3.00
C ASN A 288 -6.86 11.69 -4.32
N MET A 289 -5.58 11.94 -4.52
CA MET A 289 -5.01 12.48 -5.75
C MET A 289 -5.71 13.74 -6.29
N GLY A 290 -6.21 14.59 -5.41
CA GLY A 290 -6.98 15.79 -5.76
C GLY A 290 -8.49 15.57 -5.84
N GLU A 291 -8.98 14.33 -5.82
CA GLU A 291 -10.42 14.04 -5.80
C GLU A 291 -11.08 14.72 -4.60
N HIS A 292 -12.25 15.28 -4.81
CA HIS A 292 -12.97 16.09 -3.81
C HIS A 292 -12.16 17.28 -3.26
N GLY A 293 -11.06 17.68 -3.91
CA GLY A 293 -10.14 18.71 -3.43
C GLY A 293 -9.19 18.25 -2.33
N PHE A 294 -9.06 16.93 -2.09
CA PHE A 294 -8.13 16.35 -1.11
C PHE A 294 -6.95 15.64 -1.76
N TRP A 295 -5.85 15.60 -1.05
CA TRP A 295 -4.66 14.81 -1.38
C TRP A 295 -4.33 13.84 -0.25
N SER A 296 -3.56 12.79 -0.61
CA SER A 296 -3.18 11.78 0.34
C SER A 296 -4.41 11.04 0.93
N LYS A 297 -4.49 10.88 2.21
CA LYS A 297 -5.39 10.01 2.96
C LYS A 297 -5.99 10.73 4.16
N LEU A 298 -6.44 10.02 5.19
CA LEU A 298 -7.00 10.52 6.46
C LEU A 298 -8.45 11.03 6.35
N ASN A 299 -9.19 10.56 5.36
CA ASN A 299 -10.63 10.74 5.24
C ASN A 299 -11.27 9.42 4.81
N PHE A 300 -12.60 9.37 4.74
CA PHE A 300 -13.35 8.17 4.41
C PHE A 300 -13.98 8.20 3.01
N TYR A 301 -13.43 9.01 2.11
CA TYR A 301 -13.77 8.91 0.70
C TYR A 301 -13.21 7.63 0.10
N GLU A 302 -13.90 7.10 -0.92
CA GLU A 302 -13.53 5.86 -1.62
C GLU A 302 -12.06 5.86 -2.05
N ASP A 303 -11.56 7.00 -2.57
CA ASP A 303 -10.20 7.14 -3.03
C ASP A 303 -9.15 6.96 -1.91
N SER A 304 -9.53 7.21 -0.66
CA SER A 304 -8.69 7.05 0.53
C SER A 304 -8.81 5.67 1.21
N VAL A 305 -10.05 5.12 1.28
CA VAL A 305 -10.30 3.89 2.06
C VAL A 305 -10.36 2.63 1.22
N ARG A 306 -10.77 2.72 -0.05
CA ARG A 306 -10.78 1.58 -0.98
C ARG A 306 -9.38 1.33 -1.51
N VAL A 307 -9.02 0.08 -1.71
CA VAL A 307 -7.68 -0.33 -2.12
C VAL A 307 -7.74 -1.37 -3.24
N PRO A 308 -6.74 -1.44 -4.13
CA PRO A 308 -6.61 -2.58 -5.01
C PRO A 308 -6.36 -3.84 -4.18
N PHE A 309 -7.08 -4.92 -4.48
CA PHE A 309 -6.91 -6.20 -3.83
C PHE A 309 -7.12 -7.33 -4.83
N ILE A 310 -6.03 -8.06 -5.13
CA ILE A 310 -6.01 -9.13 -6.12
C ILE A 310 -5.40 -10.37 -5.49
N VAL A 311 -6.06 -11.50 -5.63
CA VAL A 311 -5.58 -12.81 -5.17
C VAL A 311 -5.47 -13.76 -6.35
N VAL A 312 -4.28 -14.28 -6.61
CA VAL A 312 -4.04 -15.30 -7.62
C VAL A 312 -3.82 -16.63 -6.91
N PRO A 313 -4.81 -17.55 -6.94
CA PRO A 313 -4.64 -18.87 -6.40
C PRO A 313 -3.74 -19.74 -7.32
N PRO A 314 -3.07 -20.78 -6.79
CA PRO A 314 -2.15 -21.63 -7.53
C PRO A 314 -2.75 -22.28 -8.76
N ASP A 315 -4.00 -22.73 -8.66
CA ASP A 315 -4.75 -23.41 -9.74
C ASP A 315 -5.44 -22.43 -10.69
N GLN A 316 -5.34 -21.13 -10.43
CA GLN A 316 -5.99 -20.05 -11.16
C GLN A 316 -7.51 -20.28 -11.35
N VAL A 317 -8.13 -21.03 -10.45
CA VAL A 317 -9.59 -21.14 -10.41
C VAL A 317 -10.19 -19.75 -10.29
N HIS A 318 -11.15 -19.45 -11.14
CA HIS A 318 -11.76 -18.12 -11.27
C HIS A 318 -10.83 -17.02 -11.82
N ALA A 319 -9.84 -17.38 -12.68
CA ALA A 319 -8.98 -16.40 -13.36
C ALA A 319 -9.81 -15.31 -14.04
N GLY A 320 -9.45 -14.05 -13.82
CA GLY A 320 -10.15 -12.87 -14.34
C GLY A 320 -11.50 -12.56 -13.67
N ALA A 321 -11.87 -13.29 -12.60
CA ALA A 321 -13.09 -13.01 -11.88
C ALA A 321 -13.02 -11.70 -11.10
N GLN A 322 -14.15 -11.00 -11.01
CA GLN A 322 -14.31 -9.80 -10.20
C GLN A 322 -15.36 -10.06 -9.11
N CYS A 323 -15.03 -9.73 -7.88
CA CYS A 323 -15.91 -9.85 -6.73
C CYS A 323 -16.37 -8.45 -6.30
N GLU A 324 -17.68 -8.22 -6.33
CA GLU A 324 -18.31 -6.96 -5.92
C GLU A 324 -18.71 -6.95 -4.43
N ALA A 325 -18.59 -8.07 -3.73
CA ALA A 325 -18.87 -8.10 -2.30
C ALA A 325 -17.86 -7.22 -1.55
N PRO A 326 -18.30 -6.41 -0.59
CA PRO A 326 -17.41 -5.63 0.24
C PRO A 326 -16.58 -6.55 1.13
N VAL A 327 -15.27 -6.32 1.13
CA VAL A 327 -14.28 -7.03 1.96
C VAL A 327 -13.37 -6.02 2.63
N SER A 328 -12.76 -6.41 3.74
CA SER A 328 -11.79 -5.59 4.45
C SER A 328 -10.43 -6.26 4.50
N LEU A 329 -9.36 -5.49 4.62
CA LEU A 329 -8.02 -6.04 4.82
C LEU A 329 -7.91 -6.87 6.12
N ILE A 330 -8.77 -6.65 7.11
CA ILE A 330 -8.82 -7.49 8.33
C ILE A 330 -9.31 -8.92 8.04
N ASP A 331 -10.09 -9.13 6.98
CA ASP A 331 -10.59 -10.45 6.59
C ASP A 331 -9.47 -11.36 6.09
N TRP A 332 -8.30 -10.77 5.75
CA TRP A 332 -7.14 -11.51 5.30
C TRP A 332 -6.66 -12.51 6.36
N MET A 333 -6.68 -12.13 7.63
CA MET A 333 -6.26 -13.02 8.71
C MET A 333 -7.05 -14.34 8.70
N SER A 334 -8.37 -14.27 8.72
CA SER A 334 -9.24 -15.45 8.71
C SER A 334 -9.14 -16.23 7.40
N THR A 335 -9.10 -15.54 6.27
CA THR A 335 -8.91 -16.15 4.95
C THR A 335 -7.60 -16.93 4.88
N PHE A 336 -6.52 -16.34 5.38
CA PHE A 336 -5.20 -16.95 5.34
C PHE A 336 -5.11 -18.19 6.24
N LEU A 337 -5.77 -18.14 7.39
CA LEU A 337 -5.87 -19.28 8.32
C LEU A 337 -6.66 -20.43 7.70
N ASP A 338 -7.72 -20.12 6.96
CA ASP A 338 -8.51 -21.12 6.26
C ASP A 338 -7.70 -21.78 5.13
N LEU A 339 -7.09 -20.98 4.27
CA LEU A 339 -6.24 -21.45 3.16
C LEU A 339 -5.07 -22.33 3.62
N THR A 340 -4.57 -22.11 4.80
CA THR A 340 -3.44 -22.86 5.38
C THR A 340 -3.88 -23.97 6.36
N GLY A 341 -5.17 -24.11 6.63
CA GLY A 341 -5.71 -25.08 7.58
C GLY A 341 -5.36 -24.79 9.05
N GLN A 342 -5.09 -23.53 9.40
CA GLN A 342 -4.61 -23.10 10.71
C GLN A 342 -5.67 -22.43 11.59
N GLN A 343 -6.94 -22.53 11.28
CA GLN A 343 -8.05 -21.92 12.04
C GLN A 343 -8.01 -22.28 13.53
N ALA A 344 -7.87 -23.58 13.84
CA ALA A 344 -7.80 -24.05 15.23
C ALA A 344 -6.56 -23.54 15.99
N ALA A 345 -5.48 -23.21 15.30
CA ALA A 345 -4.28 -22.65 15.92
C ALA A 345 -4.47 -21.22 16.40
N PHE A 346 -5.38 -20.48 15.76
CA PHE A 346 -5.73 -19.11 16.14
C PHE A 346 -6.67 -19.04 17.35
N GLU A 347 -7.65 -19.95 17.44
CA GLU A 347 -8.60 -20.01 18.58
C GLU A 347 -7.90 -20.27 19.93
N GLY A 348 -6.68 -20.77 19.93
CA GLY A 348 -5.86 -21.00 21.12
C GLY A 348 -4.86 -19.89 21.45
N LEU A 349 -4.91 -18.74 20.76
CA LEU A 349 -4.06 -17.58 21.06
C LEU A 349 -4.78 -16.62 22.02
N PRO A 350 -4.05 -16.00 22.96
CA PRO A 350 -4.61 -15.11 23.97
C PRO A 350 -5.22 -13.82 23.36
#